data_476ea810fc68535aa0bc3eb513121468
#
_entry.id   476ea810fc68535aa0bc3eb513121468
#
_cell.length_a   1.000
_cell.length_b   1.000
_cell.length_c   1.000
_cell.angle_alpha   90.00
_cell.angle_beta   90.00
_cell.angle_gamma   90.00
#
_symmetry.space_group_name_H-M   'P 1'
#
loop_
_entity.id
_entity.type
_entity.pdbx_description
1 polymer ?
#
loop_
_entity_poly.entity_id
_entity_poly.type
_entity_poly.pdbx_seq_one_letter_code
_entity_poly.pdbx_strand_id
1 'polypeptide(L)'
;MPFSEGVVLQLHTLLYRYMPQAGGRWKATNNDIIERHPDGTSRLRFQPVASHLTPMAMADLTGRYATALDQHLADPLVLVPLAMLDLLCIHPFPDGNGRMSRLLTLLLLYHFDYAVGRYISLERIFEETKESYYETLEASSQGWYQGQHDVKPWLDYFWGALLRAYREFEERVGTIERGRGSKGDRVRAEVLGRSLPFSISEIEEACPGVSRDMVRLVLRAMKSEGLIESTGKGRGAKWIKQG
;
A
#
# COMPACT_ATOMS: atom_id res chain seq x y z
N MET A 1 12.82 8.96 -10.06
CA MET A 1 12.94 10.41 -9.73
C MET A 1 13.92 10.52 -8.57
N PRO A 2 14.96 11.33 -8.64
CA PRO A 2 15.94 11.42 -7.57
C PRO A 2 15.36 12.08 -6.32
N PHE A 3 15.67 11.56 -5.15
CA PHE A 3 15.40 12.22 -3.88
C PHE A 3 16.45 13.32 -3.69
N SER A 4 16.11 14.55 -4.03
CA SER A 4 16.98 15.72 -3.96
C SER A 4 16.27 16.91 -3.32
N GLU A 5 17.03 17.86 -2.79
CA GLU A 5 16.49 19.08 -2.19
C GLU A 5 15.55 19.84 -3.15
N GLY A 6 15.93 19.98 -4.42
CA GLY A 6 15.10 20.64 -5.43
C GLY A 6 13.74 19.96 -5.62
N VAL A 7 13.72 18.62 -5.68
CA VAL A 7 12.47 17.84 -5.77
C VAL A 7 11.63 18.03 -4.51
N VAL A 8 12.23 17.96 -3.33
CA VAL A 8 11.52 18.14 -2.04
C VAL A 8 10.89 19.52 -1.95
N LEU A 9 11.61 20.58 -2.33
CA LEU A 9 11.09 21.96 -2.35
C LEU A 9 9.97 22.14 -3.37
N GLN A 10 10.14 21.57 -4.58
CA GLN A 10 9.11 21.62 -5.63
C GLN A 10 7.82 20.91 -5.21
N LEU A 11 7.92 19.73 -4.61
CA LEU A 11 6.76 18.99 -4.11
C LEU A 11 6.05 19.76 -2.99
N HIS A 12 6.79 20.39 -2.09
CA HIS A 12 6.19 21.23 -1.05
C HIS A 12 5.52 22.46 -1.66
N THR A 13 6.06 23.07 -2.71
CA THR A 13 5.38 24.14 -3.47
C THR A 13 4.05 23.66 -4.04
N LEU A 14 4.03 22.47 -4.64
CA LEU A 14 2.81 21.89 -5.22
C LEU A 14 1.79 21.52 -4.14
N LEU A 15 2.23 20.97 -3.00
CA LEU A 15 1.37 20.63 -1.86
C LEU A 15 0.64 21.86 -1.31
N TYR A 16 1.30 23.03 -1.37
CA TYR A 16 0.76 24.30 -0.86
C TYR A 16 0.16 25.21 -1.96
N ARG A 17 0.05 24.72 -3.20
CA ARG A 17 -0.39 25.52 -4.35
C ARG A 17 -1.72 26.26 -4.13
N TYR A 18 -2.64 25.65 -3.39
CA TYR A 18 -3.98 26.18 -3.12
C TYR A 18 -4.18 26.60 -1.67
N MET A 19 -3.09 26.70 -0.90
CA MET A 19 -3.12 27.15 0.49
C MET A 19 -2.75 28.63 0.59
N PRO A 20 -3.22 29.35 1.62
CA PRO A 20 -2.85 30.76 1.81
C PRO A 20 -1.35 30.99 1.97
N GLN A 21 -0.65 30.03 2.58
CA GLN A 21 0.80 30.09 2.80
C GLN A 21 1.55 29.55 1.58
N ALA A 22 2.63 30.23 1.19
CA ALA A 22 3.50 29.75 0.13
C ALA A 22 4.35 28.55 0.60
N GLY A 23 4.37 27.48 -0.19
CA GLY A 23 5.27 26.33 0.00
C GLY A 23 6.64 26.52 -0.64
N GLY A 24 7.51 25.47 -0.55
CA GLY A 24 8.77 25.40 -1.27
C GLY A 24 9.93 26.19 -0.64
N ARG A 25 9.87 26.45 0.65
CA ARG A 25 10.95 27.11 1.40
C ARG A 25 11.20 26.40 2.70
N TRP A 26 12.48 26.26 3.06
CA TRP A 26 12.86 25.77 4.37
C TRP A 26 12.33 26.69 5.47
N LYS A 27 12.13 26.15 6.66
CA LYS A 27 11.73 26.91 7.84
C LYS A 27 12.73 28.01 8.17
N ALA A 28 12.23 29.18 8.50
CA ALA A 28 13.03 30.32 8.94
C ALA A 28 13.17 30.41 10.47
N THR A 29 12.28 29.76 11.22
CA THR A 29 12.25 29.71 12.68
C THR A 29 12.22 28.24 13.13
N ASN A 30 12.67 27.98 14.35
CA ASN A 30 12.59 26.64 14.93
C ASN A 30 11.12 26.25 15.13
N ASN A 31 10.84 24.95 14.98
CA ASN A 31 9.50 24.39 15.03
C ASN A 31 9.50 23.11 15.90
N ASP A 32 9.49 23.28 17.20
CA ASP A 32 9.43 22.16 18.15
C ASP A 32 8.16 21.33 17.96
N ILE A 33 8.29 20.00 18.07
CA ILE A 33 7.17 19.08 17.99
C ILE A 33 6.60 18.91 19.40
N ILE A 34 5.44 19.52 19.63
CA ILE A 34 4.78 19.57 20.94
C ILE A 34 3.52 18.71 20.88
N GLU A 35 3.39 17.79 21.82
CA GLU A 35 2.15 17.08 22.10
C GLU A 35 1.30 17.87 23.08
N ARG A 36 0.03 18.05 22.72
CA ARG A 36 -0.95 18.73 23.58
C ARG A 36 -1.96 17.70 24.07
N HIS A 37 -2.14 17.64 25.38
CA HIS A 37 -3.10 16.74 25.99
C HIS A 37 -4.46 17.43 26.20
N PRO A 38 -5.57 16.65 26.29
CA PRO A 38 -6.91 17.19 26.52
C PRO A 38 -7.06 17.98 27.85
N ASP A 39 -6.21 17.72 28.82
CA ASP A 39 -6.15 18.42 30.12
C ASP A 39 -5.47 19.81 30.03
N GLY A 40 -5.04 20.23 28.83
CA GLY A 40 -4.35 21.49 28.58
C GLY A 40 -2.84 21.46 28.82
N THR A 41 -2.29 20.34 29.28
CA THR A 41 -0.84 20.15 29.40
C THR A 41 -0.18 19.95 28.04
N SER A 42 1.11 20.25 27.94
CA SER A 42 1.88 20.03 26.73
C SER A 42 3.24 19.41 27.06
N ARG A 43 3.69 18.50 26.20
CA ARG A 43 4.99 17.84 26.30
C ARG A 43 5.79 18.09 25.03
N LEU A 44 7.07 18.42 25.17
CA LEU A 44 8.00 18.40 24.03
C LEU A 44 8.26 16.94 23.64
N ARG A 45 7.84 16.55 22.43
CA ARG A 45 8.08 15.21 21.90
C ARG A 45 9.46 15.10 21.27
N PHE A 46 9.81 16.09 20.47
CA PHE A 46 11.09 16.11 19.75
C PHE A 46 11.46 17.57 19.41
N GLN A 47 12.75 17.88 19.44
CA GLN A 47 13.30 19.13 18.97
C GLN A 47 14.01 18.91 17.63
N PRO A 48 13.41 19.35 16.51
CA PRO A 48 14.01 19.19 15.18
C PRO A 48 15.28 20.01 14.99
N VAL A 49 15.99 19.73 13.89
CA VAL A 49 17.17 20.52 13.49
C VAL A 49 16.85 22.00 13.46
N ALA A 50 17.73 22.82 14.00
CA ALA A 50 17.57 24.28 14.03
C ALA A 50 17.42 24.86 12.61
N SER A 51 16.62 25.91 12.48
CA SER A 51 16.24 26.48 11.17
C SER A 51 17.44 26.86 10.30
N HIS A 52 18.49 27.45 10.89
CA HIS A 52 19.69 27.87 10.18
C HIS A 52 20.57 26.68 9.71
N LEU A 53 20.41 25.49 10.31
CA LEU A 53 21.11 24.26 9.92
C LEU A 53 20.29 23.40 8.95
N THR A 54 19.01 23.70 8.77
CA THR A 54 18.09 22.88 7.94
C THR A 54 18.59 22.69 6.50
N PRO A 55 19.10 23.71 5.77
CA PRO A 55 19.59 23.48 4.40
C PRO A 55 20.75 22.47 4.36
N MET A 56 21.71 22.57 5.28
CA MET A 56 22.84 21.67 5.35
C MET A 56 22.40 20.23 5.71
N ALA A 57 21.50 20.08 6.66
CA ALA A 57 20.96 18.78 7.06
C ALA A 57 20.19 18.10 5.91
N MET A 58 19.45 18.86 5.11
CA MET A 58 18.74 18.33 3.94
C MET A 58 19.69 17.95 2.82
N ALA A 59 20.75 18.73 2.57
CA ALA A 59 21.79 18.38 1.60
C ALA A 59 22.50 17.09 2.01
N ASP A 60 22.86 16.94 3.29
CA ASP A 60 23.47 15.73 3.85
C ASP A 60 22.54 14.52 3.72
N LEU A 61 21.27 14.64 4.10
CA LEU A 61 20.30 13.56 3.97
C LEU A 61 20.16 13.07 2.52
N THR A 62 19.96 13.99 1.58
CA THR A 62 19.80 13.63 0.17
C THR A 62 21.08 13.05 -0.43
N GLY A 63 22.23 13.55 -0.03
CA GLY A 63 23.54 13.03 -0.44
C GLY A 63 23.80 11.62 0.09
N ARG A 64 23.58 11.38 1.38
CA ARG A 64 23.71 10.04 1.99
C ARG A 64 22.75 9.03 1.34
N TYR A 65 21.51 9.41 1.10
CA TYR A 65 20.53 8.56 0.43
C TYR A 65 20.99 8.19 -0.99
N ALA A 66 21.45 9.17 -1.78
CA ALA A 66 21.96 8.93 -3.12
C ALA A 66 23.17 7.99 -3.13
N THR A 67 24.11 8.21 -2.21
CA THR A 67 25.31 7.36 -2.05
C THR A 67 24.91 5.93 -1.65
N ALA A 68 23.97 5.78 -0.72
CA ALA A 68 23.52 4.47 -0.27
C ALA A 68 22.85 3.67 -1.39
N LEU A 69 22.08 4.34 -2.26
CA LEU A 69 21.50 3.72 -3.44
C LEU A 69 22.55 3.32 -4.48
N ASP A 70 23.48 4.22 -4.81
CA ASP A 70 24.51 3.98 -5.82
C ASP A 70 25.41 2.81 -5.41
N GLN A 71 25.76 2.74 -4.14
CA GLN A 71 26.58 1.68 -3.57
C GLN A 71 25.80 0.42 -3.16
N HIS A 72 24.48 0.37 -3.35
CA HIS A 72 23.62 -0.76 -2.98
C HIS A 72 23.79 -1.19 -1.51
N LEU A 73 23.92 -0.23 -0.59
CA LEU A 73 24.19 -0.51 0.83
C LEU A 73 23.02 -1.20 1.54
N ALA A 74 21.79 -0.97 1.08
CA ALA A 74 20.60 -1.64 1.61
C ALA A 74 19.47 -1.65 0.57
N ASP A 75 18.47 -2.51 0.80
CA ASP A 75 17.26 -2.57 -0.02
C ASP A 75 16.46 -1.26 0.07
N PRO A 76 15.81 -0.81 -1.02
CA PRO A 76 14.93 0.36 -1.00
C PRO A 76 13.86 0.34 0.09
N LEU A 77 13.34 -0.83 0.48
CA LEU A 77 12.39 -0.97 1.60
C LEU A 77 13.01 -0.65 2.97
N VAL A 78 14.34 -0.55 3.06
CA VAL A 78 15.06 -0.07 4.24
C VAL A 78 15.43 1.40 4.06
N LEU A 79 15.99 1.78 2.90
CA LEU A 79 16.47 3.14 2.66
C LEU A 79 15.35 4.18 2.66
N VAL A 80 14.19 3.86 2.07
CA VAL A 80 13.05 4.79 2.00
C VAL A 80 12.53 5.16 3.39
N PRO A 81 12.14 4.21 4.27
CA PRO A 81 11.66 4.58 5.61
C PRO A 81 12.74 5.27 6.47
N LEU A 82 14.02 4.92 6.35
CA LEU A 82 15.10 5.61 7.06
C LEU A 82 15.25 7.07 6.61
N ALA A 83 15.20 7.33 5.30
CA ALA A 83 15.23 8.70 4.79
C ALA A 83 14.02 9.51 5.26
N MET A 84 12.85 8.88 5.41
CA MET A 84 11.66 9.55 5.92
C MET A 84 11.73 9.81 7.43
N LEU A 85 12.34 8.93 8.21
CA LEU A 85 12.65 9.18 9.63
C LEU A 85 13.56 10.40 9.77
N ASP A 86 14.67 10.42 9.02
CA ASP A 86 15.61 11.55 9.04
C ASP A 86 14.93 12.85 8.60
N LEU A 87 14.10 12.83 7.52
CA LEU A 87 13.32 14.00 7.10
C LEU A 87 12.41 14.52 8.21
N LEU A 88 11.76 13.62 8.95
CA LEU A 88 10.87 13.99 10.06
C LEU A 88 11.65 14.50 11.27
N CYS A 89 12.85 14.02 11.54
CA CYS A 89 13.75 14.55 12.57
C CYS A 89 14.35 15.91 12.17
N ILE A 90 14.66 16.14 10.91
CA ILE A 90 15.08 17.46 10.40
C ILE A 90 13.90 18.44 10.45
N HIS A 91 12.70 17.98 10.09
CA HIS A 91 11.46 18.76 10.05
C HIS A 91 11.59 20.05 9.26
N PRO A 92 11.94 19.97 7.96
CA PRO A 92 12.52 21.08 7.22
C PRO A 92 11.56 22.22 6.90
N PHE A 93 10.24 22.02 7.00
CA PHE A 93 9.24 23.02 6.64
C PHE A 93 8.54 23.62 7.86
N PRO A 94 8.00 24.85 7.75
CA PRO A 94 7.19 25.44 8.81
C PRO A 94 5.95 24.60 9.15
N ASP A 95 5.35 23.97 8.14
CA ASP A 95 4.21 23.07 8.24
C ASP A 95 4.25 22.05 7.10
N GLY A 96 3.46 20.96 7.21
CA GLY A 96 3.31 19.96 6.15
C GLY A 96 4.39 18.89 6.11
N ASN A 97 5.30 18.81 7.08
CA ASN A 97 6.38 17.81 7.10
C ASN A 97 5.85 16.38 7.07
N GLY A 98 4.80 16.06 7.83
CA GLY A 98 4.16 14.75 7.81
C GLY A 98 3.52 14.43 6.45
N ARG A 99 2.82 15.38 5.82
CA ARG A 99 2.26 15.23 4.47
C ARG A 99 3.36 15.01 3.43
N MET A 100 4.45 15.77 3.54
CA MET A 100 5.61 15.63 2.67
C MET A 100 6.31 14.27 2.82
N SER A 101 6.52 13.81 4.05
CA SER A 101 7.08 12.49 4.32
C SER A 101 6.24 11.38 3.67
N ARG A 102 4.91 11.40 3.85
CA ARG A 102 4.03 10.39 3.25
C ARG A 102 3.98 10.47 1.71
N LEU A 103 3.96 11.69 1.15
CA LEU A 103 4.04 11.88 -0.31
C LEU A 103 5.36 11.36 -0.89
N LEU A 104 6.49 11.69 -0.26
CA LEU A 104 7.81 11.21 -0.67
C LEU A 104 7.93 9.69 -0.54
N THR A 105 7.37 9.11 0.53
CA THR A 105 7.28 7.65 0.69
C THR A 105 6.63 7.01 -0.54
N LEU A 106 5.45 7.49 -0.95
CA LEU A 106 4.75 6.96 -2.12
C LEU A 106 5.58 7.10 -3.40
N LEU A 107 6.15 8.27 -3.64
CA LEU A 107 6.93 8.54 -4.84
C LEU A 107 8.18 7.67 -4.93
N LEU A 108 8.88 7.48 -3.80
CA LEU A 108 10.07 6.63 -3.76
C LEU A 108 9.70 5.15 -3.88
N LEU A 109 8.65 4.69 -3.24
CA LEU A 109 8.14 3.32 -3.43
C LEU A 109 7.80 3.06 -4.90
N TYR A 110 7.10 3.99 -5.57
CA TYR A 110 6.78 3.84 -6.99
C TYR A 110 8.02 3.85 -7.90
N HIS A 111 9.06 4.57 -7.52
CA HIS A 111 10.33 4.56 -8.24
C HIS A 111 11.02 3.20 -8.23
N PHE A 112 10.80 2.42 -7.19
CA PHE A 112 11.32 1.05 -7.01
C PHE A 112 10.28 -0.03 -7.30
N ASP A 113 9.24 0.29 -8.08
CA ASP A 113 8.18 -0.64 -8.51
C ASP A 113 7.28 -1.20 -7.39
N TYR A 114 7.34 -0.65 -6.18
CA TYR A 114 6.39 -0.96 -5.11
C TYR A 114 5.09 -0.17 -5.32
N ALA A 115 4.28 -0.63 -6.28
CA ALA A 115 3.16 0.15 -6.81
C ALA A 115 1.81 -0.05 -6.08
N VAL A 116 1.77 -0.77 -4.95
CA VAL A 116 0.52 -1.08 -4.22
C VAL A 116 -0.26 0.18 -3.80
N GLY A 117 0.43 1.27 -3.50
CA GLY A 117 -0.18 2.55 -3.15
C GLY A 117 -1.04 3.19 -4.27
N ARG A 118 -0.96 2.69 -5.51
CA ARG A 118 -1.84 3.09 -6.64
C ARG A 118 -3.24 2.48 -6.51
N TYR A 119 -3.39 1.40 -5.78
CA TYR A 119 -4.61 0.62 -5.64
C TYR A 119 -5.19 0.67 -4.23
N ILE A 120 -4.32 0.77 -3.22
CA ILE A 120 -4.66 0.83 -1.80
C ILE A 120 -4.11 2.13 -1.22
N SER A 121 -4.96 2.89 -0.54
CA SER A 121 -4.55 4.15 0.08
C SER A 121 -3.65 3.89 1.30
N LEU A 122 -2.34 4.11 1.17
CA LEU A 122 -1.42 4.10 2.31
C LEU A 122 -1.72 5.23 3.29
N GLU A 123 -2.19 6.40 2.82
CA GLU A 123 -2.61 7.51 3.68
C GLU A 123 -3.74 7.09 4.62
N ARG A 124 -4.73 6.35 4.13
CA ARG A 124 -5.80 5.78 4.97
C ARG A 124 -5.24 4.83 6.02
N ILE A 125 -4.31 3.94 5.64
CA ILE A 125 -3.68 3.01 6.59
C ILE A 125 -2.94 3.78 7.68
N PHE A 126 -2.17 4.81 7.32
CA PHE A 126 -1.47 5.66 8.28
C PHE A 126 -2.43 6.42 9.21
N GLU A 127 -3.58 6.89 8.70
CA GLU A 127 -4.57 7.57 9.55
C GLU A 127 -5.29 6.60 10.49
N GLU A 128 -5.63 5.39 10.03
CA GLU A 128 -6.24 4.33 10.85
C GLU A 128 -5.29 3.82 11.95
N THR A 129 -3.98 3.92 11.75
CA THR A 129 -2.94 3.50 12.70
C THR A 129 -2.14 4.67 13.25
N LYS A 130 -2.75 5.83 13.34
CA LYS A 130 -2.11 7.10 13.66
C LYS A 130 -1.37 7.09 15.00
N GLU A 131 -1.94 6.48 16.01
CA GLU A 131 -1.30 6.35 17.33
C GLU A 131 0.02 5.59 17.22
N SER A 132 0.00 4.39 16.64
CA SER A 132 1.21 3.57 16.44
C SER A 132 2.24 4.28 15.55
N TYR A 133 1.78 5.03 14.52
CA TYR A 133 2.65 5.86 13.70
C TYR A 133 3.46 6.85 14.54
N TYR A 134 2.80 7.59 15.41
CA TYR A 134 3.48 8.60 16.23
C TYR A 134 4.31 7.98 17.36
N GLU A 135 3.86 6.88 17.96
CA GLU A 135 4.61 6.16 19.00
C GLU A 135 5.93 5.61 18.45
N THR A 136 5.89 4.94 17.29
CA THR A 136 7.09 4.37 16.67
C THR A 136 8.05 5.44 16.16
N LEU A 137 7.52 6.54 15.62
CA LEU A 137 8.31 7.69 15.22
C LEU A 137 9.00 8.33 16.44
N GLU A 138 8.29 8.52 17.55
CA GLU A 138 8.87 9.05 18.79
C GLU A 138 9.96 8.11 19.31
N ALA A 139 9.68 6.80 19.43
CA ALA A 139 10.65 5.82 19.90
C ALA A 139 11.92 5.82 19.04
N SER A 140 11.77 5.87 17.71
CA SER A 140 12.91 5.84 16.79
C SER A 140 13.60 7.19 16.59
N SER A 141 13.07 8.29 17.12
CA SER A 141 13.73 9.59 17.09
C SER A 141 14.61 9.87 18.32
N GLN A 142 14.45 9.09 19.41
CA GLN A 142 15.25 9.27 20.63
C GLN A 142 16.73 8.93 20.36
N GLY A 143 17.63 9.85 20.72
CA GLY A 143 19.06 9.67 20.46
C GLY A 143 19.49 9.91 19.01
N TRP A 144 18.61 10.45 18.15
CA TRP A 144 18.89 10.69 16.73
C TRP A 144 20.11 11.58 16.50
N TYR A 145 20.27 12.67 17.27
CA TYR A 145 21.43 13.57 17.17
C TYR A 145 22.76 12.91 17.51
N GLN A 146 22.73 11.89 18.35
CA GLN A 146 23.93 11.15 18.78
C GLN A 146 24.21 9.93 17.88
N GLY A 147 23.34 9.66 16.89
CA GLY A 147 23.43 8.43 16.08
C GLY A 147 23.21 7.14 16.88
N GLN A 148 22.51 7.23 18.02
CA GLN A 148 22.26 6.12 18.94
C GLN A 148 20.77 5.70 18.99
N HIS A 149 19.99 6.19 18.04
CA HIS A 149 18.56 5.88 17.95
C HIS A 149 18.31 4.47 17.43
N ASP A 150 17.25 3.82 17.93
CA ASP A 150 16.79 2.53 17.44
C ASP A 150 15.78 2.74 16.29
N VAL A 151 16.18 2.39 15.09
CA VAL A 151 15.33 2.51 13.90
C VAL A 151 14.29 1.40 13.77
N LYS A 152 14.43 0.32 14.57
CA LYS A 152 13.60 -0.89 14.42
C LYS A 152 12.10 -0.63 14.61
N PRO A 153 11.63 0.12 15.63
CA PRO A 153 10.19 0.39 15.80
C PRO A 153 9.57 1.05 14.56
N TRP A 154 10.28 2.02 13.95
CA TRP A 154 9.83 2.70 12.75
C TRP A 154 9.81 1.79 11.52
N LEU A 155 10.84 0.98 11.33
CA LEU A 155 10.91 0.02 10.23
C LEU A 155 9.82 -1.04 10.32
N ASP A 156 9.61 -1.62 11.51
CA ASP A 156 8.55 -2.62 11.75
C ASP A 156 7.16 -2.05 11.45
N TYR A 157 6.90 -0.81 11.88
CA TYR A 157 5.65 -0.12 11.57
C TYR A 157 5.48 0.08 10.06
N PHE A 158 6.50 0.60 9.38
CA PHE A 158 6.46 0.86 7.95
C PHE A 158 6.19 -0.40 7.13
N TRP A 159 6.91 -1.48 7.42
CA TRP A 159 6.72 -2.75 6.74
C TRP A 159 5.36 -3.36 7.06
N GLY A 160 4.88 -3.23 8.29
CA GLY A 160 3.54 -3.64 8.70
C GLY A 160 2.45 -2.94 7.89
N ALA A 161 2.55 -1.62 7.71
CA ALA A 161 1.62 -0.83 6.92
C ALA A 161 1.67 -1.22 5.42
N LEU A 162 2.86 -1.41 4.87
CA LEU A 162 3.04 -1.82 3.48
C LEU A 162 2.49 -3.25 3.24
N LEU A 163 2.80 -4.18 4.13
CA LEU A 163 2.28 -5.56 4.06
C LEU A 163 0.75 -5.59 4.16
N ARG A 164 0.16 -4.78 5.04
CA ARG A 164 -1.30 -4.62 5.12
C ARG A 164 -1.87 -4.15 3.78
N ALA A 165 -1.24 -3.18 3.13
CA ALA A 165 -1.69 -2.70 1.81
C ALA A 165 -1.65 -3.81 0.75
N TYR A 166 -0.61 -4.63 0.72
CA TYR A 166 -0.53 -5.76 -0.21
C TYR A 166 -1.59 -6.82 0.08
N ARG A 167 -1.85 -7.15 1.34
CA ARG A 167 -2.93 -8.10 1.72
C ARG A 167 -4.31 -7.58 1.31
N GLU A 168 -4.61 -6.31 1.56
CA GLU A 168 -5.86 -5.69 1.12
C GLU A 168 -5.99 -5.69 -0.41
N PHE A 169 -4.88 -5.51 -1.13
CA PHE A 169 -4.87 -5.61 -2.59
C PHE A 169 -5.17 -7.03 -3.06
N GLU A 170 -4.51 -8.04 -2.50
CA GLU A 170 -4.75 -9.46 -2.82
C GLU A 170 -6.21 -9.86 -2.54
N GLU A 171 -6.78 -9.44 -1.42
CA GLU A 171 -8.19 -9.68 -1.09
C GLU A 171 -9.13 -9.05 -2.12
N ARG A 172 -8.85 -7.82 -2.57
CA ARG A 172 -9.65 -7.15 -3.62
C ARG A 172 -9.53 -7.85 -4.96
N VAL A 173 -8.33 -8.25 -5.37
CA VAL A 173 -8.11 -9.00 -6.61
C VAL A 173 -8.79 -10.37 -6.53
N GLY A 174 -8.58 -11.10 -5.44
CA GLY A 174 -9.23 -12.39 -5.21
C GLY A 174 -10.76 -12.30 -5.15
N THR A 175 -11.32 -11.19 -4.66
CA THR A 175 -12.77 -10.91 -4.72
C THR A 175 -13.23 -10.60 -6.16
N ILE A 176 -12.41 -9.90 -6.94
CA ILE A 176 -12.69 -9.63 -8.37
C ILE A 176 -12.61 -10.93 -9.17
N GLU A 177 -11.65 -11.78 -8.91
CA GLU A 177 -11.56 -13.11 -9.54
C GLU A 177 -12.72 -14.01 -9.13
N ARG A 178 -13.09 -14.06 -7.86
CA ARG A 178 -14.28 -14.78 -7.34
C ARG A 178 -15.61 -14.17 -7.81
N GLY A 179 -15.69 -12.85 -7.96
CA GLY A 179 -16.87 -12.13 -8.46
C GLY A 179 -16.96 -12.05 -9.98
N ARG A 180 -15.82 -12.17 -10.67
CA ARG A 180 -15.64 -12.27 -12.13
C ARG A 180 -15.16 -13.66 -12.57
N GLY A 181 -15.24 -14.65 -11.72
CA GLY A 181 -15.20 -16.01 -12.22
C GLY A 181 -16.14 -16.00 -13.40
N SER A 182 -15.63 -16.20 -14.64
CA SER A 182 -16.46 -16.07 -15.84
C SER A 182 -17.73 -16.87 -15.56
N LYS A 183 -18.86 -16.45 -16.09
CA LYS A 183 -20.09 -17.26 -15.94
C LYS A 183 -19.79 -18.72 -16.22
N GLY A 184 -18.77 -18.97 -17.05
CA GLY A 184 -18.21 -20.29 -17.33
C GLY A 184 -17.49 -20.93 -16.15
N ASP A 185 -16.65 -20.19 -15.40
CA ASP A 185 -15.92 -20.75 -14.26
C ASP A 185 -16.85 -21.12 -13.11
N ARG A 186 -17.92 -20.35 -12.89
CA ARG A 186 -18.97 -20.69 -11.93
C ARG A 186 -19.67 -21.99 -12.30
N VAL A 187 -19.99 -22.19 -13.58
CA VAL A 187 -20.56 -23.43 -14.09
C VAL A 187 -19.58 -24.58 -13.91
N ARG A 188 -18.29 -24.40 -14.23
CA ARG A 188 -17.26 -25.45 -14.05
C ARG A 188 -17.12 -25.86 -12.59
N ALA A 189 -17.04 -24.89 -11.67
CA ALA A 189 -16.93 -25.16 -10.24
C ALA A 189 -18.13 -25.94 -9.70
N GLU A 190 -19.34 -25.54 -10.10
CA GLU A 190 -20.58 -26.24 -9.72
C GLU A 190 -20.61 -27.66 -10.25
N VAL A 191 -20.24 -27.87 -11.50
CA VAL A 191 -20.16 -29.22 -12.14
C VAL A 191 -19.14 -30.11 -11.45
N LEU A 192 -17.94 -29.58 -11.14
CA LEU A 192 -16.87 -30.34 -10.48
C LEU A 192 -17.20 -30.69 -9.03
N GLY A 193 -18.02 -29.89 -8.37
CA GLY A 193 -18.52 -30.15 -7.02
C GLY A 193 -19.59 -31.26 -6.92
N ARG A 194 -20.18 -31.68 -8.05
CA ARG A 194 -21.26 -32.69 -8.06
C ARG A 194 -20.70 -34.12 -8.11
N SER A 195 -21.27 -34.95 -7.25
CA SER A 195 -20.96 -36.42 -7.23
C SER A 195 -22.05 -37.27 -7.89
N LEU A 196 -23.22 -36.69 -8.16
CA LEU A 196 -24.35 -37.41 -8.77
C LEU A 196 -24.64 -36.90 -10.19
N PRO A 197 -25.27 -37.68 -11.05
CA PRO A 197 -25.68 -37.26 -12.39
C PRO A 197 -26.62 -36.06 -12.32
N PHE A 198 -26.39 -35.04 -13.11
CA PHE A 198 -27.13 -33.79 -13.11
C PHE A 198 -27.66 -33.38 -14.49
N SER A 199 -28.69 -32.55 -14.53
CA SER A 199 -29.28 -31.97 -15.73
C SER A 199 -28.77 -30.52 -15.94
N ILE A 200 -28.94 -30.00 -17.17
CA ILE A 200 -28.64 -28.58 -17.47
C ILE A 200 -29.49 -27.65 -16.60
N SER A 201 -30.73 -27.98 -16.32
CA SER A 201 -31.66 -27.14 -15.51
C SER A 201 -31.17 -27.02 -14.05
N GLU A 202 -30.66 -28.09 -13.47
CA GLU A 202 -30.06 -28.06 -12.11
C GLU A 202 -28.83 -27.19 -12.04
N ILE A 203 -28.02 -27.08 -13.10
CA ILE A 203 -26.88 -26.17 -13.16
C ILE A 203 -27.34 -24.73 -13.36
N GLU A 204 -28.40 -24.48 -14.13
CA GLU A 204 -29.00 -23.14 -14.29
C GLU A 204 -29.53 -22.60 -12.95
N GLU A 205 -30.20 -23.45 -12.18
CA GLU A 205 -30.72 -23.09 -10.84
C GLU A 205 -29.57 -22.81 -9.85
N ALA A 206 -28.52 -23.60 -9.90
CA ALA A 206 -27.34 -23.43 -9.02
C ALA A 206 -26.46 -22.23 -9.42
N CYS A 207 -26.56 -21.76 -10.67
CA CYS A 207 -25.78 -20.64 -11.20
C CYS A 207 -26.65 -19.46 -11.66
N PRO A 208 -27.33 -18.72 -10.75
CA PRO A 208 -28.20 -17.61 -11.12
C PRO A 208 -27.47 -16.57 -11.99
N GLY A 209 -28.12 -16.10 -13.06
CA GLY A 209 -27.59 -15.09 -13.99
C GLY A 209 -26.67 -15.66 -15.08
N VAL A 210 -26.53 -17.00 -15.19
CA VAL A 210 -25.89 -17.69 -16.30
C VAL A 210 -26.96 -18.17 -17.29
N SER A 211 -26.80 -17.84 -18.58
CA SER A 211 -27.75 -18.29 -19.61
C SER A 211 -27.59 -19.79 -19.91
N ARG A 212 -28.68 -20.42 -20.29
CA ARG A 212 -28.69 -21.85 -20.71
C ARG A 212 -27.67 -22.17 -21.79
N ASP A 213 -27.45 -21.25 -22.72
CA ASP A 213 -26.48 -21.43 -23.79
C ASP A 213 -25.03 -21.38 -23.30
N MET A 214 -24.74 -20.55 -22.28
CA MET A 214 -23.46 -20.53 -21.60
C MET A 214 -23.21 -21.85 -20.83
N VAL A 215 -24.21 -22.34 -20.11
CA VAL A 215 -24.12 -23.65 -19.44
C VAL A 215 -23.80 -24.76 -20.46
N ARG A 216 -24.53 -24.78 -21.59
CA ARG A 216 -24.27 -25.75 -22.67
C ARG A 216 -22.86 -25.65 -23.26
N LEU A 217 -22.38 -24.41 -23.46
CA LEU A 217 -21.02 -24.17 -23.99
C LEU A 217 -19.97 -24.75 -23.05
N VAL A 218 -20.07 -24.46 -21.75
CA VAL A 218 -19.16 -24.97 -20.73
C VAL A 218 -19.20 -26.49 -20.62
N LEU A 219 -20.37 -27.10 -20.59
CA LEU A 219 -20.50 -28.56 -20.54
C LEU A 219 -19.92 -29.26 -21.77
N ARG A 220 -20.05 -28.66 -22.97
CA ARG A 220 -19.40 -29.16 -24.16
C ARG A 220 -17.87 -29.09 -24.06
N ALA A 221 -17.33 -27.99 -23.56
CA ALA A 221 -15.90 -27.85 -23.36
C ALA A 221 -15.38 -28.87 -22.34
N MET A 222 -16.04 -28.99 -21.17
CA MET A 222 -15.67 -29.97 -20.14
C MET A 222 -15.77 -31.44 -20.66
N LYS A 223 -16.72 -31.72 -21.53
CA LYS A 223 -16.81 -33.04 -22.20
C LYS A 223 -15.65 -33.26 -23.15
N SER A 224 -15.27 -32.29 -23.96
CA SER A 224 -14.10 -32.39 -24.85
C SER A 224 -12.78 -32.54 -24.09
N GLU A 225 -12.71 -32.03 -22.86
CA GLU A 225 -11.60 -32.18 -21.93
C GLU A 225 -11.60 -33.57 -21.20
N GLY A 226 -12.64 -34.38 -21.39
CA GLY A 226 -12.77 -35.67 -20.73
C GLY A 226 -13.15 -35.64 -19.26
N LEU A 227 -13.61 -34.44 -18.74
CA LEU A 227 -13.96 -34.26 -17.35
C LEU A 227 -15.37 -34.72 -16.98
N ILE A 228 -16.28 -34.77 -17.98
CA ILE A 228 -17.67 -35.19 -17.82
C ILE A 228 -18.15 -35.95 -19.05
N GLU A 229 -19.16 -36.82 -18.87
CA GLU A 229 -19.87 -37.50 -19.95
C GLU A 229 -21.37 -37.20 -19.92
N SER A 230 -22.01 -37.30 -21.10
CA SER A 230 -23.46 -37.19 -21.21
C SER A 230 -24.10 -38.55 -21.32
N THR A 231 -25.09 -38.84 -20.47
CA THR A 231 -25.90 -40.04 -20.54
C THR A 231 -27.29 -39.75 -21.10
N GLY A 232 -27.69 -40.42 -22.15
CA GLY A 232 -28.96 -40.21 -22.81
C GLY A 232 -28.94 -39.19 -23.95
N LYS A 233 -30.09 -39.02 -24.65
CA LYS A 233 -30.27 -38.06 -25.74
C LYS A 233 -31.49 -37.16 -25.47
N GLY A 234 -31.43 -35.92 -25.92
CA GLY A 234 -32.55 -34.97 -25.85
C GLY A 234 -32.74 -34.30 -24.51
N ARG A 235 -33.99 -33.88 -24.18
CA ARG A 235 -34.33 -33.08 -22.98
C ARG A 235 -34.05 -33.78 -21.65
N GLY A 236 -33.98 -35.12 -21.63
CA GLY A 236 -33.74 -35.91 -20.43
C GLY A 236 -32.25 -36.34 -20.27
N ALA A 237 -31.36 -35.84 -21.09
CA ALA A 237 -29.94 -36.15 -20.97
C ALA A 237 -29.36 -35.64 -19.62
N LYS A 238 -28.69 -36.53 -18.92
CA LYS A 238 -27.93 -36.21 -17.72
C LYS A 238 -26.45 -36.18 -17.99
N TRP A 239 -25.72 -35.46 -17.17
CA TRP A 239 -24.27 -35.37 -17.22
C TRP A 239 -23.68 -35.98 -15.96
N ILE A 240 -22.55 -36.65 -16.08
CA ILE A 240 -21.85 -37.28 -14.97
C ILE A 240 -20.36 -36.92 -15.04
N LYS A 241 -19.75 -36.66 -13.91
CA LYS A 241 -18.32 -36.48 -13.79
C LYS A 241 -17.60 -37.79 -14.04
N GLN A 242 -16.54 -37.74 -14.81
CA GLN A 242 -15.58 -38.85 -14.89
C GLN A 242 -14.59 -38.74 -13.73
N GLY A 243 -14.38 -39.86 -13.00
CA GLY A 243 -13.47 -39.95 -11.86
C GLY A 243 -12.01 -39.95 -12.26
#